data_bf46b67a0471ae987122c531986b471e
#
_entry.id   bf46b67a0471ae987122c531986b471e
#
_cell.length_a   1.000
_cell.length_b   1.000
_cell.length_c   1.000
_cell.angle_alpha   90.00
_cell.angle_beta   90.00
_cell.angle_gamma   90.00
#
_symmetry.space_group_name_H-M   'P 1'
#
loop_
_entity.id
_entity.type
_entity.pdbx_description
1 polymer ?
#
loop_
_entity_poly.entity_id
_entity_poly.type
_entity_poly.pdbx_seq_one_letter_code
_entity_poly.pdbx_strand_id
1 'polypeptide(L)'
;YYVDGILTLNPLTHEGQHSLNELLEFSRQMPFKDEKMKRLAQYRILEQKREAKNKASDNLQFLYSTNTQVSIHKDCLNQLDRIAELVMRTNQLNFTKKRMEKIELKALLEDPSVDSGYVTVRDNFGDYGVVGFFAIKEGVAIHFLFSCRTIGQGIEQWVYSTINYPSIEVIGETISRLEYVE
;
A
#
# COMPACT_ATOMS: atom_id res chain seq x y z
N TYR A 1 -11.74 24.16 6.72
CA TYR A 1 -10.34 24.16 6.30
C TYR A 1 -10.31 24.63 4.86
N TYR A 2 -9.79 25.83 4.64
CA TYR A 2 -9.56 26.39 3.30
C TYR A 2 -8.21 25.86 2.82
N VAL A 3 -8.21 25.13 1.70
CA VAL A 3 -6.96 24.74 1.01
C VAL A 3 -6.94 25.52 -0.28
N ASP A 4 -5.94 26.39 -0.46
CA ASP A 4 -5.76 27.17 -1.68
C ASP A 4 -5.68 26.25 -2.90
N GLY A 5 -6.47 26.57 -3.93
CA GLY A 5 -6.52 25.83 -5.19
C GLY A 5 -7.50 24.64 -5.22
N ILE A 6 -8.29 24.41 -4.16
CA ILE A 6 -9.39 23.44 -4.20
C ILE A 6 -10.69 24.15 -4.58
N LEU A 7 -11.26 23.74 -5.70
CA LEU A 7 -12.60 24.13 -6.09
C LEU A 7 -13.62 23.32 -5.28
N THR A 8 -14.40 24.01 -4.44
CA THR A 8 -15.51 23.39 -3.71
C THR A 8 -16.80 23.63 -4.46
N LEU A 9 -17.54 22.57 -4.76
CA LEU A 9 -18.84 22.65 -5.44
C LEU A 9 -19.93 22.22 -4.47
N ASN A 10 -21.01 23.00 -4.40
CA ASN A 10 -22.22 22.56 -3.72
C ASN A 10 -23.21 21.97 -4.74
N PRO A 11 -23.34 20.63 -4.82
CA PRO A 11 -24.19 19.99 -5.84
C PRO A 11 -25.70 20.26 -5.64
N LEU A 12 -26.09 20.87 -4.53
CA LEU A 12 -27.49 21.22 -4.25
C LEU A 12 -27.89 22.58 -4.81
N THR A 13 -26.92 23.38 -5.30
CA THR A 13 -27.20 24.66 -5.97
C THR A 13 -27.20 24.50 -7.48
N HIS A 14 -27.95 25.36 -8.19
CA HIS A 14 -28.00 25.34 -9.65
C HIS A 14 -26.60 25.60 -10.28
N GLU A 15 -25.83 26.52 -9.69
CA GLU A 15 -24.47 26.84 -10.09
C GLU A 15 -23.51 25.65 -9.87
N GLY A 16 -23.62 25.00 -8.71
CA GLY A 16 -22.80 23.81 -8.41
C GLY A 16 -23.12 22.62 -9.30
N GLN A 17 -24.38 22.44 -9.71
CA GLN A 17 -24.79 21.41 -10.68
C GLN A 17 -24.22 21.70 -12.07
N HIS A 18 -24.23 22.96 -12.51
CA HIS A 18 -23.65 23.37 -13.78
C HIS A 18 -22.15 23.09 -13.80
N SER A 19 -21.43 23.57 -12.80
CA SER A 19 -19.98 23.33 -12.67
C SER A 19 -19.62 21.85 -12.54
N LEU A 20 -20.44 21.05 -11.89
CA LEU A 20 -20.26 19.59 -11.82
C LEU A 20 -20.39 18.95 -13.22
N ASN A 21 -21.37 19.38 -14.01
CA ASN A 21 -21.54 18.88 -15.37
C ASN A 21 -20.36 19.26 -16.28
N GLU A 22 -19.83 20.48 -16.17
CA GLU A 22 -18.63 20.90 -16.89
C GLU A 22 -17.41 20.05 -16.52
N LEU A 23 -17.21 19.77 -15.22
CA LEU A 23 -16.15 18.87 -14.76
C LEU A 23 -16.31 17.44 -15.28
N LEU A 24 -17.54 16.93 -15.34
CA LEU A 24 -17.83 15.61 -15.90
C LEU A 24 -17.51 15.55 -17.39
N GLU A 25 -17.89 16.57 -18.17
CA GLU A 25 -17.55 16.66 -19.60
C GLU A 25 -16.03 16.76 -19.80
N PHE A 26 -15.34 17.58 -19.02
CA PHE A 26 -13.88 17.66 -19.04
C PHE A 26 -13.22 16.32 -18.69
N SER A 27 -13.75 15.61 -17.67
CA SER A 27 -13.20 14.30 -17.27
C SER A 27 -13.36 13.22 -18.35
N ARG A 28 -14.42 13.29 -19.17
CA ARG A 28 -14.65 12.38 -20.31
C ARG A 28 -13.62 12.55 -21.42
N GLN A 29 -13.04 13.75 -21.55
CA GLN A 29 -12.01 14.07 -22.54
C GLN A 29 -10.60 13.71 -22.08
N MET A 30 -10.42 13.43 -20.77
CA MET A 30 -9.12 13.07 -20.23
C MET A 30 -8.80 11.59 -20.47
N PRO A 31 -7.57 11.25 -20.89
CA PRO A 31 -7.18 9.86 -21.04
C PRO A 31 -7.29 9.12 -19.70
N PHE A 32 -8.05 8.05 -19.68
CA PHE A 32 -8.22 7.20 -18.50
C PHE A 32 -6.89 6.54 -18.16
N LYS A 33 -6.28 6.92 -17.03
CA LYS A 33 -5.03 6.30 -16.54
C LYS A 33 -5.22 4.88 -15.97
N ASP A 34 -6.47 4.46 -15.71
CA ASP A 34 -6.81 3.15 -15.16
C ASP A 34 -7.92 2.49 -16.02
N GLU A 35 -7.60 2.20 -17.29
CA GLU A 35 -8.51 1.59 -18.27
C GLU A 35 -9.16 0.29 -17.79
N LYS A 36 -8.48 -0.45 -16.92
CA LYS A 36 -8.98 -1.72 -16.36
C LYS A 36 -9.72 -1.54 -15.03
N MET A 37 -9.95 -0.31 -14.58
CA MET A 37 -10.59 0.02 -13.30
C MET A 37 -9.98 -0.75 -12.09
N LYS A 38 -8.70 -1.06 -12.14
CA LYS A 38 -8.01 -1.84 -11.11
C LYS A 38 -8.09 -1.18 -9.73
N ARG A 39 -8.01 0.15 -9.68
CA ARG A 39 -8.14 0.90 -8.42
C ARG A 39 -9.57 0.78 -7.87
N LEU A 40 -10.58 0.91 -8.72
CA LEU A 40 -11.97 0.77 -8.30
C LEU A 40 -12.24 -0.64 -7.76
N ALA A 41 -11.75 -1.67 -8.45
CA ALA A 41 -11.86 -3.06 -7.97
C ALA A 41 -11.21 -3.24 -6.59
N GLN A 42 -10.02 -2.68 -6.37
CA GLN A 42 -9.34 -2.71 -5.08
C GLN A 42 -10.13 -1.98 -3.98
N TYR A 43 -10.72 -0.83 -4.27
CA TYR A 43 -11.57 -0.13 -3.29
C TYR A 43 -12.81 -0.93 -2.91
N ARG A 44 -13.45 -1.61 -3.87
CA ARG A 44 -14.60 -2.50 -3.59
C ARG A 44 -14.22 -3.66 -2.67
N ILE A 45 -13.07 -4.27 -2.89
CA ILE A 45 -12.54 -5.33 -2.01
C ILE A 45 -12.37 -4.81 -0.58
N LEU A 46 -11.75 -3.63 -0.42
CA LEU A 46 -11.54 -3.02 0.90
C LEU A 46 -12.86 -2.65 1.59
N GLU A 47 -13.84 -2.17 0.85
CA GLU A 47 -15.17 -1.82 1.35
C GLU A 47 -15.91 -3.06 1.87
N GLN A 48 -15.97 -4.13 1.07
CA GLN A 48 -16.55 -5.41 1.47
C GLN A 48 -15.89 -5.99 2.73
N LYS A 49 -14.55 -5.94 2.79
CA LYS A 49 -13.80 -6.38 3.96
C LYS A 49 -14.11 -5.55 5.20
N ARG A 50 -14.22 -4.23 5.04
CA ARG A 50 -14.58 -3.30 6.13
C ARG A 50 -15.99 -3.57 6.65
N GLU A 51 -16.96 -3.80 5.77
CA GLU A 51 -18.33 -4.15 6.16
C GLU A 51 -18.38 -5.47 6.92
N ALA A 52 -17.67 -6.49 6.43
CA ALA A 52 -17.58 -7.78 7.09
C ALA A 52 -16.91 -7.67 8.46
N LYS A 53 -15.85 -6.88 8.59
CA LYS A 53 -15.17 -6.59 9.86
C LYS A 53 -16.10 -5.91 10.87
N ASN A 54 -16.90 -4.94 10.43
CA ASN A 54 -17.84 -4.22 11.30
C ASN A 54 -18.98 -5.12 11.82
N LYS A 55 -19.28 -6.22 11.13
CA LYS A 55 -20.29 -7.21 11.55
C LYS A 55 -19.72 -8.31 12.47
N ALA A 56 -18.41 -8.45 12.52
CA ALA A 56 -17.76 -9.45 13.36
C ALA A 56 -17.70 -8.98 14.81
N SER A 57 -17.92 -9.89 15.73
CA SER A 57 -17.90 -9.63 17.18
C SER A 57 -16.47 -9.58 17.74
N ASP A 58 -15.51 -10.22 17.07
CA ASP A 58 -14.09 -10.29 17.45
C ASP A 58 -13.18 -10.09 16.23
N ASN A 59 -12.21 -9.16 16.37
CA ASN A 59 -11.27 -8.83 15.32
C ASN A 59 -10.31 -9.98 14.98
N LEU A 60 -9.86 -10.75 15.99
CA LEU A 60 -8.95 -11.89 15.74
C LEU A 60 -9.68 -13.00 15.01
N GLN A 61 -10.88 -13.35 15.45
CA GLN A 61 -11.70 -14.35 14.79
C GLN A 61 -12.03 -13.95 13.35
N PHE A 62 -12.29 -12.65 13.12
CA PHE A 62 -12.48 -12.13 11.78
C PHE A 62 -11.21 -12.32 10.93
N LEU A 63 -10.02 -11.95 11.42
CA LEU A 63 -8.76 -12.10 10.68
C LEU A 63 -8.50 -13.58 10.34
N TYR A 64 -8.73 -14.50 11.25
CA TYR A 64 -8.62 -15.94 10.96
C TYR A 64 -9.59 -16.38 9.86
N SER A 65 -10.82 -15.88 9.89
CA SER A 65 -11.85 -16.24 8.90
C SER A 65 -11.55 -15.71 7.48
N THR A 66 -10.70 -14.70 7.35
CA THR A 66 -10.34 -14.13 6.03
C THR A 66 -9.44 -15.05 5.19
N ASN A 67 -8.81 -16.07 5.80
CA ASN A 67 -7.88 -16.98 5.13
C ASN A 67 -6.79 -16.19 4.36
N THR A 68 -6.19 -15.20 5.02
CA THR A 68 -5.17 -14.33 4.44
C THR A 68 -3.91 -15.12 4.12
N GLN A 69 -3.49 -15.06 2.88
CA GLN A 69 -2.26 -15.67 2.37
C GLN A 69 -1.26 -14.58 2.03
N VAL A 70 -0.07 -14.68 2.60
CA VAL A 70 1.04 -13.76 2.38
C VAL A 70 2.16 -14.51 1.69
N SER A 71 2.71 -13.93 0.61
CA SER A 71 3.83 -14.52 -0.12
C SER A 71 4.94 -13.49 -0.30
N ILE A 72 6.19 -13.92 -0.07
CA ILE A 72 7.39 -13.14 -0.34
C ILE A 72 8.01 -13.64 -1.64
N HIS A 73 8.35 -12.72 -2.52
CA HIS A 73 8.96 -12.99 -3.82
C HIS A 73 10.31 -12.28 -3.93
N LYS A 74 11.27 -12.91 -4.59
CA LYS A 74 12.65 -12.37 -4.73
C LYS A 74 12.94 -11.76 -6.10
N ASP A 75 12.08 -11.93 -7.08
CA ASP A 75 12.21 -11.43 -8.45
C ASP A 75 11.79 -9.95 -8.59
N CYS A 76 12.33 -9.08 -7.72
CA CYS A 76 11.94 -7.68 -7.57
C CYS A 76 12.04 -6.87 -8.87
N LEU A 77 13.00 -7.15 -9.74
CA LEU A 77 13.16 -6.45 -11.02
C LEU A 77 11.94 -6.61 -11.94
N ASN A 78 11.23 -7.74 -11.86
CA ASN A 78 10.00 -7.96 -12.62
C ASN A 78 8.83 -7.09 -12.14
N GLN A 79 8.93 -6.54 -10.93
CA GLN A 79 7.94 -5.67 -10.31
C GLN A 79 8.46 -4.25 -10.04
N LEU A 80 9.56 -3.86 -10.71
CA LEU A 80 10.26 -2.59 -10.45
C LEU A 80 9.31 -1.37 -10.47
N ASP A 81 8.42 -1.29 -11.45
CA ASP A 81 7.47 -0.17 -11.56
C ASP A 81 6.53 -0.09 -10.37
N ARG A 82 6.03 -1.24 -9.93
CA ARG A 82 5.12 -1.31 -8.80
C ARG A 82 5.82 -1.05 -7.47
N ILE A 83 7.05 -1.54 -7.32
CA ILE A 83 7.88 -1.29 -6.13
C ILE A 83 8.24 0.20 -6.05
N ALA A 84 8.66 0.82 -7.16
CA ALA A 84 8.94 2.26 -7.22
C ALA A 84 7.71 3.10 -6.83
N GLU A 85 6.52 2.74 -7.32
CA GLU A 85 5.27 3.39 -6.90
C GLU A 85 5.02 3.26 -5.40
N LEU A 86 5.25 2.08 -4.80
CA LEU A 86 5.13 1.87 -3.35
C LEU A 86 6.13 2.73 -2.57
N VAL A 87 7.41 2.73 -2.95
CA VAL A 87 8.47 3.52 -2.32
C VAL A 87 8.11 5.00 -2.32
N MET A 88 7.59 5.52 -3.44
CA MET A 88 7.25 6.93 -3.57
C MET A 88 5.97 7.33 -2.84
N ARG A 89 4.99 6.45 -2.72
CA ARG A 89 3.64 6.81 -2.22
C ARG A 89 3.36 6.39 -0.79
N THR A 90 4.08 5.42 -0.24
CA THR A 90 3.78 4.90 1.10
C THR A 90 4.28 5.85 2.19
N ASN A 91 3.41 6.24 3.09
CA ASN A 91 3.72 7.09 4.24
C ASN A 91 3.52 6.38 5.58
N GLN A 92 2.31 5.88 5.85
CA GLN A 92 1.89 5.37 7.16
C GLN A 92 2.63 4.10 7.59
N LEU A 93 2.90 3.20 6.66
CA LEU A 93 3.65 1.96 6.88
C LEU A 93 4.99 1.98 6.13
N ASN A 94 5.65 3.12 6.02
CA ASN A 94 7.04 3.23 5.58
C ASN A 94 7.91 3.49 6.81
N PHE A 95 8.59 2.47 7.29
CA PHE A 95 9.35 2.52 8.54
C PHE A 95 10.65 3.33 8.39
N THR A 96 11.30 3.24 7.26
CA THR A 96 12.57 3.96 7.01
C THR A 96 12.36 5.36 6.43
N LYS A 97 11.13 5.70 5.99
CA LYS A 97 10.76 6.96 5.31
C LYS A 97 11.62 7.32 4.09
N LYS A 98 12.53 6.46 3.69
CA LYS A 98 13.38 6.70 2.52
C LYS A 98 12.55 6.72 1.25
N ARG A 99 12.88 7.66 0.36
CA ARG A 99 12.38 7.76 -1.01
C ARG A 99 13.52 7.48 -1.95
N MET A 100 13.24 6.86 -3.06
CA MET A 100 14.25 6.49 -4.05
C MET A 100 13.63 6.52 -5.44
N GLU A 101 14.29 7.16 -6.37
CA GLU A 101 13.87 7.19 -7.76
C GLU A 101 14.04 5.81 -8.41
N LYS A 102 13.27 5.56 -9.47
CA LYS A 102 13.25 4.23 -10.14
C LYS A 102 14.62 3.77 -10.59
N ILE A 103 15.48 4.68 -11.06
CA ILE A 103 16.84 4.37 -11.53
C ILE A 103 17.72 3.92 -10.36
N GLU A 104 17.67 4.62 -9.24
CA GLU A 104 18.41 4.29 -8.03
C GLU A 104 17.92 2.97 -7.43
N LEU A 105 16.60 2.78 -7.42
CA LEU A 105 15.96 1.55 -6.94
C LEU A 105 16.39 0.34 -7.79
N LYS A 106 16.47 0.51 -9.12
CA LYS A 106 16.98 -0.53 -10.01
C LYS A 106 18.42 -0.92 -9.66
N ALA A 107 19.30 0.07 -9.50
CA ALA A 107 20.69 -0.17 -9.10
C ALA A 107 20.80 -0.88 -7.74
N LEU A 108 19.95 -0.51 -6.77
CA LEU A 108 19.86 -1.19 -5.48
C LEU A 108 19.47 -2.67 -5.62
N LEU A 109 18.49 -2.97 -6.49
CA LEU A 109 18.00 -4.34 -6.72
C LEU A 109 18.98 -5.21 -7.53
N GLU A 110 19.87 -4.59 -8.29
CA GLU A 110 20.95 -5.26 -9.05
C GLU A 110 22.21 -5.51 -8.19
N ASP A 111 22.31 -4.89 -7.01
CA ASP A 111 23.44 -5.11 -6.07
C ASP A 111 23.31 -6.49 -5.39
N PRO A 112 24.25 -7.44 -5.64
CA PRO A 112 24.19 -8.78 -5.07
C PRO A 112 24.36 -8.83 -3.56
N SER A 113 24.84 -7.74 -2.94
CA SER A 113 24.95 -7.62 -1.47
C SER A 113 23.63 -7.23 -0.80
N VAL A 114 22.59 -6.93 -1.58
CA VAL A 114 21.28 -6.53 -1.09
C VAL A 114 20.30 -7.70 -1.15
N ASP A 115 19.82 -8.14 0.01
CA ASP A 115 18.67 -9.05 0.07
C ASP A 115 17.38 -8.26 -0.04
N SER A 116 16.65 -8.44 -1.13
CA SER A 116 15.41 -7.73 -1.39
C SER A 116 14.24 -8.67 -1.66
N GLY A 117 13.03 -8.20 -1.38
CA GLY A 117 11.82 -8.94 -1.69
C GLY A 117 10.58 -8.05 -1.72
N TYR A 118 9.61 -8.45 -2.53
CA TYR A 118 8.29 -7.86 -2.49
C TYR A 118 7.26 -8.83 -1.94
N VAL A 119 6.19 -8.28 -1.39
CA VAL A 119 5.15 -9.03 -0.68
C VAL A 119 3.83 -8.90 -1.42
N THR A 120 3.20 -10.05 -1.70
CA THR A 120 1.83 -10.10 -2.21
C THR A 120 0.89 -10.66 -1.15
N VAL A 121 -0.36 -10.21 -1.18
CA VAL A 121 -1.40 -10.65 -0.25
C VAL A 121 -2.67 -10.93 -1.01
N ARG A 122 -3.32 -12.03 -0.65
CA ARG A 122 -4.68 -12.38 -1.07
C ARG A 122 -5.47 -12.95 0.09
N ASP A 123 -6.78 -12.81 0.05
CA ASP A 123 -7.69 -13.39 1.03
C ASP A 123 -9.04 -13.75 0.38
N ASN A 124 -10.04 -14.11 1.18
CA ASN A 124 -11.37 -14.46 0.69
C ASN A 124 -12.11 -13.30 -0.01
N PHE A 125 -11.68 -12.05 0.19
CA PHE A 125 -12.26 -10.87 -0.45
C PHE A 125 -11.62 -10.57 -1.80
N GLY A 126 -10.33 -10.94 -2.00
CA GLY A 126 -9.65 -10.76 -3.26
C GLY A 126 -8.12 -10.74 -3.20
N ASP A 127 -7.54 -10.35 -4.33
CA ASP A 127 -6.09 -10.18 -4.50
C ASP A 127 -5.72 -8.70 -4.37
N TYR A 128 -4.82 -8.40 -3.42
CA TYR A 128 -4.32 -7.04 -3.18
C TYR A 128 -3.08 -6.70 -4.01
N GLY A 129 -2.52 -7.69 -4.72
CA GLY A 129 -1.29 -7.57 -5.50
C GLY A 129 -0.07 -7.28 -4.64
N VAL A 130 0.89 -6.55 -5.19
CA VAL A 130 2.10 -6.14 -4.45
C VAL A 130 1.74 -5.09 -3.41
N VAL A 131 1.89 -5.45 -2.15
CA VAL A 131 1.52 -4.61 -0.99
C VAL A 131 2.68 -4.26 -0.08
N GLY A 132 3.84 -4.92 -0.21
CA GLY A 132 5.00 -4.63 0.60
C GLY A 132 6.31 -4.77 -0.18
N PHE A 133 7.35 -4.11 0.33
CA PHE A 133 8.70 -4.20 -0.20
C PHE A 133 9.72 -4.04 0.93
N PHE A 134 10.79 -4.82 0.86
CA PHE A 134 11.95 -4.67 1.72
C PHE A 134 13.25 -4.80 0.92
N ALA A 135 14.30 -4.12 1.39
CA ALA A 135 15.66 -4.26 0.92
C ALA A 135 16.61 -4.17 2.13
N ILE A 136 17.46 -5.16 2.29
CA ILE A 136 18.34 -5.33 3.44
C ILE A 136 19.77 -5.40 2.93
N LYS A 137 20.68 -4.65 3.54
CA LYS A 137 22.12 -4.73 3.29
C LYS A 137 22.85 -4.85 4.62
N GLU A 138 23.74 -5.83 4.75
CA GLU A 138 24.51 -6.06 5.98
C GLU A 138 23.65 -6.15 7.25
N GLY A 139 22.47 -6.80 7.14
CA GLY A 139 21.53 -6.96 8.26
C GLY A 139 20.73 -5.71 8.61
N VAL A 140 20.87 -4.61 7.86
CA VAL A 140 20.14 -3.36 8.08
C VAL A 140 19.13 -3.13 6.94
N ALA A 141 17.88 -2.85 7.30
CA ALA A 141 16.85 -2.54 6.33
C ALA A 141 17.04 -1.14 5.74
N ILE A 142 17.31 -1.08 4.44
CA ILE A 142 17.35 0.16 3.65
C ILE A 142 15.92 0.63 3.38
N HIS A 143 15.06 -0.33 3.01
CA HIS A 143 13.62 -0.14 2.83
C HIS A 143 12.86 -1.21 3.59
N PHE A 144 11.81 -0.81 4.29
CA PHE A 144 10.81 -1.70 4.87
C PHE A 144 9.48 -0.95 4.88
N LEU A 145 8.57 -1.31 3.98
CA LEU A 145 7.35 -0.55 3.77
C LEU A 145 6.18 -1.40 3.24
N PHE A 146 4.97 -1.00 3.61
CA PHE A 146 3.73 -1.69 3.23
C PHE A 146 2.63 -0.72 2.84
N SER A 147 1.77 -1.14 1.93
CA SER A 147 0.59 -0.39 1.52
C SER A 147 -0.40 -0.23 2.67
N CYS A 148 -1.06 0.92 2.76
CA CYS A 148 -2.14 1.14 3.73
C CYS A 148 -3.31 0.14 3.61
N ARG A 149 -3.41 -0.59 2.50
CA ARG A 149 -4.42 -1.66 2.30
C ARG A 149 -4.28 -2.82 3.28
N THR A 150 -3.11 -2.99 3.89
CA THR A 150 -2.79 -4.07 4.83
C THR A 150 -2.74 -3.64 6.29
N ILE A 151 -3.09 -2.38 6.59
CA ILE A 151 -3.08 -1.86 7.96
C ILE A 151 -3.95 -2.73 8.89
N GLY A 152 -3.38 -3.08 10.05
CA GLY A 152 -4.06 -3.84 11.09
C GLY A 152 -4.29 -5.32 10.79
N GLN A 153 -3.54 -5.88 9.83
CA GLN A 153 -3.59 -7.29 9.47
C GLN A 153 -2.37 -8.09 9.97
N GLY A 154 -1.39 -7.45 10.60
CA GLY A 154 -0.19 -8.11 11.12
C GLY A 154 0.81 -8.56 10.03
N ILE A 155 0.64 -8.11 8.78
CA ILE A 155 1.45 -8.57 7.65
C ILE A 155 2.88 -8.08 7.77
N GLU A 156 3.08 -6.83 8.19
CA GLU A 156 4.40 -6.23 8.40
C GLU A 156 5.18 -6.95 9.51
N GLN A 157 4.52 -7.36 10.60
CA GLN A 157 5.12 -8.11 11.68
C GLN A 157 5.51 -9.52 11.23
N TRP A 158 4.62 -10.19 10.49
CA TRP A 158 4.89 -11.51 9.94
C TRP A 158 6.08 -11.48 8.97
N VAL A 159 6.13 -10.51 8.05
CA VAL A 159 7.26 -10.34 7.13
C VAL A 159 8.54 -10.08 7.90
N TYR A 160 8.50 -9.19 8.91
CA TYR A 160 9.65 -8.84 9.72
C TYR A 160 10.27 -10.05 10.43
N SER A 161 9.42 -10.92 10.98
CA SER A 161 9.87 -12.19 11.57
C SER A 161 10.42 -13.16 10.52
N THR A 162 9.77 -13.28 9.38
CA THR A 162 10.17 -14.19 8.30
C THR A 162 11.55 -13.86 7.70
N ILE A 163 11.92 -12.57 7.70
CA ILE A 163 13.23 -12.09 7.23
C ILE A 163 14.27 -11.98 8.35
N ASN A 164 14.06 -12.67 9.46
CA ASN A 164 14.98 -12.77 10.62
C ASN A 164 15.28 -11.43 11.31
N TYR A 165 14.29 -10.56 11.49
CA TYR A 165 14.39 -9.35 12.30
C TYR A 165 15.59 -8.46 11.95
N PRO A 166 15.75 -7.97 10.72
CA PRO A 166 16.84 -7.07 10.38
C PRO A 166 16.78 -5.80 11.23
N SER A 167 17.92 -5.17 11.47
CA SER A 167 17.93 -3.87 12.13
C SER A 167 17.18 -2.85 11.27
N ILE A 168 16.23 -2.12 11.86
CA ILE A 168 15.46 -1.07 11.17
C ILE A 168 15.57 0.23 11.95
N GLU A 169 16.12 1.26 11.33
CA GLU A 169 16.04 2.62 11.84
C GLU A 169 14.65 3.18 11.50
N VAL A 170 13.74 3.18 12.48
CA VAL A 170 12.39 3.72 12.30
C VAL A 170 12.43 5.24 12.38
N ILE A 171 12.08 5.89 11.27
CA ILE A 171 12.08 7.35 11.18
C ILE A 171 10.65 7.89 11.40
N GLY A 172 10.49 8.74 12.43
CA GLY A 172 9.21 9.35 12.77
C GLY A 172 8.18 8.34 13.26
N GLU A 173 6.91 8.67 13.09
CA GLU A 173 5.79 7.83 13.51
C GLU A 173 5.34 6.89 12.40
N THR A 174 5.04 5.65 12.77
CA THR A 174 4.37 4.66 11.94
C THR A 174 3.06 4.24 12.61
N ILE A 175 2.04 3.90 11.81
CA ILE A 175 0.74 3.48 12.34
C ILE A 175 0.78 2.09 12.99
N SER A 176 1.82 1.32 12.68
CA SER A 176 2.05 -0.02 13.21
C SER A 176 3.42 -0.08 13.89
N ARG A 177 3.52 -0.85 14.96
CA ARG A 177 4.76 -1.12 15.66
C ARG A 177 5.24 -2.52 15.30
N LEU A 178 6.56 -2.67 15.14
CA LEU A 178 7.23 -3.95 14.92
C LEU A 178 7.56 -4.62 16.27
N GLU A 179 6.59 -4.68 17.17
CA GLU A 179 6.78 -5.36 18.45
C GLU A 179 6.73 -6.87 18.26
N TYR A 180 7.51 -7.59 19.03
CA TYR A 180 7.49 -9.05 19.11
C TYR A 180 6.06 -9.50 19.41
N VAL A 181 5.51 -10.32 18.54
CA VAL A 181 4.37 -11.18 18.89
C VAL A 181 4.99 -12.52 19.24
N GLU A 182 5.06 -12.83 20.55
CA GLU A 182 5.37 -14.17 21.02
C GLU A 182 4.33 -15.19 20.52
#